data_d3223a175adb6f374e87242144877469
#
_entry.id   d3223a175adb6f374e87242144877469
#
_cell.length_a   1.000
_cell.length_b   1.000
_cell.length_c   1.000
_cell.angle_alpha   90.00
_cell.angle_beta   90.00
_cell.angle_gamma   90.00
#
_symmetry.space_group_name_H-M   'P 1'
#
loop_
_entity.id
_entity.type
_entity.pdbx_description
1 polymer ?
#
loop_
_entity_poly.entity_id
_entity_poly.type
_entity_poly.pdbx_seq_one_letter_code
_entity_poly.pdbx_strand_id
1 'polypeptide(L)'
;MNILLANLTKMVGDSGGMAKVTCAFAHEMKVRGHRVSLVYSDVQTGDFYYPLDKDIPAYDIRHYKGKSISYPWYLKVKREFYRTFDKQKARTVNDEFAASFLLDHLKDVLQTVQPDVIVSFQPAASKMLLCDLQTKIPVITMSHGDPEDYFHTYPKEEIPALEKSAVCQVLLPSFEKHLKDHLPNVKTVVIGNAIPQYDVQADLSAQKDTYKILFVGRLSKNHKRPHLLIEAFAGLADEFPNWNVELWGAEDGKAYYKELQLLIKKHHLENRVFLKGPTNDVPSVLQQGDIFAFPSAYEGFGLALGEAMSMGLPAVGYKSCSAVNELIKDGENGYLCDDGVEPLKIALQKIMKNQNLRKKLGWNAKKIIRKYSSFLIWNMWEKILKRYSI
;
A
#
# COMPACT_ATOMS: atom_id res chain seq x y z
N MET A 1 -15.89 -13.38 17.85
CA MET A 1 -16.67 -12.20 17.45
C MET A 1 -16.98 -12.25 15.97
N ASN A 2 -17.98 -11.50 15.53
CA ASN A 2 -18.38 -11.38 14.13
C ASN A 2 -17.85 -10.05 13.57
N ILE A 3 -16.92 -10.11 12.62
CA ILE A 3 -16.21 -8.94 12.08
C ILE A 3 -16.67 -8.70 10.65
N LEU A 4 -17.10 -7.47 10.35
CA LEU A 4 -17.34 -7.05 8.98
C LEU A 4 -16.18 -6.17 8.49
N LEU A 5 -15.54 -6.59 7.42
CA LEU A 5 -14.55 -5.79 6.70
C LEU A 5 -15.28 -4.98 5.62
N ALA A 6 -15.22 -3.66 5.70
CA ALA A 6 -15.87 -2.76 4.74
C ALA A 6 -14.82 -2.08 3.86
N ASN A 7 -14.51 -2.70 2.72
CA ASN A 7 -13.65 -2.15 1.69
C ASN A 7 -14.49 -1.79 0.46
N LEU A 8 -15.11 -0.60 0.47
CA LEU A 8 -16.03 -0.16 -0.58
C LEU A 8 -15.32 0.34 -1.84
N THR A 9 -14.24 -0.33 -2.23
CA THR A 9 -13.50 -0.09 -3.48
C THR A 9 -13.42 -1.36 -4.33
N LYS A 10 -12.71 -1.24 -5.45
CA LYS A 10 -12.42 -2.35 -6.35
C LYS A 10 -11.64 -3.46 -5.63
N MET A 11 -12.09 -4.70 -5.83
CA MET A 11 -11.43 -5.92 -5.34
C MET A 11 -11.11 -6.90 -6.48
N VAL A 12 -11.98 -6.95 -7.51
CA VAL A 12 -11.85 -7.87 -8.65
C VAL A 12 -10.63 -7.50 -9.48
N GLY A 13 -9.69 -8.45 -9.62
CA GLY A 13 -8.46 -8.28 -10.38
C GLY A 13 -7.55 -7.14 -9.87
N ASP A 14 -7.76 -6.62 -8.66
CA ASP A 14 -6.92 -5.54 -8.10
C ASP A 14 -5.68 -6.10 -7.42
N SER A 15 -4.51 -5.81 -7.98
CA SER A 15 -3.19 -6.14 -7.42
C SER A 15 -2.65 -5.07 -6.45
N GLY A 16 -3.49 -4.11 -6.06
CA GLY A 16 -3.12 -3.02 -5.16
C GLY A 16 -2.90 -3.45 -3.69
N GLY A 17 -2.18 -2.63 -2.94
CA GLY A 17 -1.86 -2.90 -1.54
C GLY A 17 -3.10 -3.00 -0.64
N MET A 18 -4.16 -2.23 -0.90
CA MET A 18 -5.39 -2.28 -0.12
C MET A 18 -6.11 -3.63 -0.29
N ALA A 19 -6.24 -4.14 -1.51
CA ALA A 19 -6.81 -5.46 -1.76
C ALA A 19 -5.99 -6.57 -1.08
N LYS A 20 -4.63 -6.48 -1.14
CA LYS A 20 -3.73 -7.41 -0.44
C LYS A 20 -3.98 -7.40 1.06
N VAL A 21 -4.03 -6.24 1.68
CA VAL A 21 -4.26 -6.09 3.13
C VAL A 21 -5.65 -6.58 3.52
N THR A 22 -6.68 -6.32 2.72
CA THR A 22 -8.06 -6.77 2.98
C THR A 22 -8.14 -8.30 3.04
N CYS A 23 -7.60 -8.99 2.03
CA CYS A 23 -7.61 -10.46 1.99
C CYS A 23 -6.75 -11.06 3.12
N ALA A 24 -5.58 -10.49 3.39
CA ALA A 24 -4.73 -10.93 4.49
C ALA A 24 -5.40 -10.73 5.86
N PHE A 25 -6.09 -9.61 6.07
CA PHE A 25 -6.84 -9.34 7.30
C PHE A 25 -7.98 -10.35 7.49
N ALA A 26 -8.74 -10.62 6.42
CA ALA A 26 -9.84 -11.58 6.44
C ALA A 26 -9.36 -12.99 6.81
N HIS A 27 -8.31 -13.45 6.15
CA HIS A 27 -7.69 -14.75 6.42
C HIS A 27 -7.20 -14.85 7.87
N GLU A 28 -6.43 -13.88 8.32
CA GLU A 28 -5.80 -13.93 9.64
C GLU A 28 -6.82 -13.89 10.79
N MET A 29 -7.84 -13.05 10.69
CA MET A 29 -8.89 -13.02 11.71
C MET A 29 -9.71 -14.30 11.74
N LYS A 30 -9.94 -14.93 10.58
CA LYS A 30 -10.57 -16.24 10.50
C LYS A 30 -9.72 -17.33 11.17
N VAL A 31 -8.41 -17.39 10.88
CA VAL A 31 -7.47 -18.35 11.50
C VAL A 31 -7.45 -18.19 13.02
N ARG A 32 -7.68 -16.98 13.53
CA ARG A 32 -7.80 -16.68 14.96
C ARG A 32 -9.18 -17.03 15.55
N GLY A 33 -10.05 -17.66 14.78
CA GLY A 33 -11.35 -18.17 15.24
C GLY A 33 -12.48 -17.13 15.25
N HIS A 34 -12.32 -16.00 14.53
CA HIS A 34 -13.40 -15.04 14.34
C HIS A 34 -14.25 -15.40 13.12
N ARG A 35 -15.53 -15.05 13.15
CA ARG A 35 -16.38 -15.03 11.95
C ARG A 35 -16.09 -13.75 11.21
N VAL A 36 -15.72 -13.85 9.95
CA VAL A 36 -15.37 -12.71 9.11
C VAL A 36 -16.25 -12.66 7.89
N SER A 37 -16.72 -11.48 7.53
CA SER A 37 -17.41 -11.20 6.28
C SER A 37 -16.78 -9.98 5.62
N LEU A 38 -16.82 -9.91 4.29
CA LEU A 38 -16.34 -8.78 3.51
C LEU A 38 -17.51 -8.11 2.79
N VAL A 39 -17.62 -6.79 2.87
CA VAL A 39 -18.46 -5.99 1.97
C VAL A 39 -17.56 -5.11 1.11
N TYR A 40 -17.83 -5.11 -0.21
CA TYR A 40 -17.07 -4.35 -1.19
C TYR A 40 -17.97 -3.76 -2.28
N SER A 41 -17.40 -2.92 -3.16
CA SER A 41 -18.14 -2.28 -4.25
C SER A 41 -17.30 -2.30 -5.51
N ASP A 42 -17.60 -3.18 -6.45
CA ASP A 42 -16.86 -3.30 -7.70
C ASP A 42 -17.74 -3.04 -8.93
N VAL A 43 -17.13 -2.51 -9.98
CA VAL A 43 -17.78 -2.36 -11.30
C VAL A 43 -17.81 -3.68 -12.05
N GLN A 44 -16.80 -4.52 -11.82
CA GLN A 44 -16.60 -5.81 -12.47
C GLN A 44 -16.98 -6.95 -11.51
N THR A 45 -17.48 -8.02 -12.08
CA THR A 45 -17.66 -9.30 -11.39
C THR A 45 -16.52 -10.23 -11.75
N GLY A 46 -16.09 -11.10 -10.84
CA GLY A 46 -15.01 -12.05 -11.07
C GLY A 46 -14.20 -12.35 -9.82
N ASP A 47 -13.04 -12.95 -10.01
CA ASP A 47 -12.16 -13.36 -8.92
C ASP A 47 -11.30 -12.20 -8.43
N PHE A 48 -10.98 -12.24 -7.14
CA PHE A 48 -9.99 -11.35 -6.56
C PHE A 48 -8.57 -11.76 -6.98
N TYR A 49 -7.70 -10.78 -7.19
CA TYR A 49 -6.30 -11.06 -7.49
C TYR A 49 -5.59 -11.75 -6.31
N TYR A 50 -5.85 -11.28 -5.08
CA TYR A 50 -5.40 -11.95 -3.87
C TYR A 50 -6.49 -12.90 -3.40
N PRO A 51 -6.16 -14.16 -3.06
CA PRO A 51 -7.17 -15.15 -2.67
C PRO A 51 -7.88 -14.73 -1.39
N LEU A 52 -9.21 -14.78 -1.43
CA LEU A 52 -10.06 -14.78 -0.24
C LEU A 52 -10.47 -16.21 0.06
N ASP A 53 -10.44 -16.61 1.32
CA ASP A 53 -10.88 -17.96 1.72
C ASP A 53 -12.34 -18.17 1.30
N LYS A 54 -12.62 -19.31 0.67
CA LYS A 54 -13.92 -19.60 0.04
C LYS A 54 -15.12 -19.60 1.01
N ASP A 55 -14.88 -19.81 2.28
CA ASP A 55 -15.88 -19.81 3.34
C ASP A 55 -16.06 -18.44 4.01
N ILE A 56 -15.33 -17.41 3.60
CA ILE A 56 -15.58 -16.02 4.00
C ILE A 56 -16.64 -15.42 3.09
N PRO A 57 -17.84 -15.08 3.61
CA PRO A 57 -18.87 -14.43 2.80
C PRO A 57 -18.39 -13.07 2.30
N ALA A 58 -18.53 -12.83 0.99
CA ALA A 58 -18.18 -11.56 0.36
C ALA A 58 -19.41 -10.98 -0.36
N TYR A 59 -19.76 -9.74 -0.03
CA TYR A 59 -20.96 -9.06 -0.51
C TYR A 59 -20.56 -7.88 -1.41
N ASP A 60 -20.80 -8.01 -2.71
CA ASP A 60 -20.68 -6.88 -3.63
C ASP A 60 -21.97 -6.06 -3.60
N ILE A 61 -21.93 -4.85 -3.03
CA ILE A 61 -23.12 -3.99 -2.94
C ILE A 61 -23.52 -3.35 -4.27
N ARG A 62 -22.70 -3.48 -5.33
CA ARG A 62 -23.10 -3.12 -6.70
C ARG A 62 -23.81 -4.26 -7.43
N HIS A 63 -23.48 -5.51 -7.11
CA HIS A 63 -24.06 -6.72 -7.69
C HIS A 63 -24.71 -7.55 -6.59
N TYR A 64 -25.76 -6.98 -5.98
CA TYR A 64 -26.36 -7.53 -4.77
C TYR A 64 -27.77 -8.07 -5.02
N LYS A 65 -28.07 -9.30 -4.56
CA LYS A 65 -29.38 -9.97 -4.72
C LYS A 65 -29.91 -9.95 -6.17
N GLY A 66 -29.05 -10.20 -7.14
CA GLY A 66 -29.41 -10.23 -8.57
C GLY A 66 -29.61 -8.87 -9.23
N LYS A 67 -29.38 -7.77 -8.52
CA LYS A 67 -29.42 -6.41 -9.07
C LYS A 67 -28.01 -5.92 -9.33
N SER A 68 -27.82 -5.26 -10.50
CA SER A 68 -26.57 -4.59 -10.85
C SER A 68 -26.79 -3.08 -10.92
N ILE A 69 -25.99 -2.33 -10.19
CA ILE A 69 -26.07 -0.86 -10.12
C ILE A 69 -24.95 -0.24 -10.93
N SER A 70 -25.32 0.32 -12.08
CA SER A 70 -24.44 1.06 -12.95
C SER A 70 -24.26 2.49 -12.47
N TYR A 71 -23.09 3.06 -12.70
CA TYR A 71 -22.84 4.47 -12.42
C TYR A 71 -23.61 5.34 -13.41
N PRO A 72 -24.57 6.20 -12.98
CA PRO A 72 -25.39 7.00 -13.86
C PRO A 72 -24.57 7.94 -14.75
N TRP A 73 -24.94 8.06 -16.01
CA TRP A 73 -24.21 8.86 -16.97
C TRP A 73 -24.06 10.34 -16.57
N TYR A 74 -25.09 10.92 -15.97
CA TYR A 74 -25.05 12.32 -15.52
C TYR A 74 -24.07 12.55 -14.36
N LEU A 75 -23.94 11.60 -13.42
CA LEU A 75 -22.91 11.65 -12.37
C LEU A 75 -21.53 11.45 -12.96
N LYS A 76 -21.40 10.62 -13.99
CA LYS A 76 -20.12 10.44 -14.70
C LYS A 76 -19.67 11.75 -15.35
N VAL A 77 -20.58 12.45 -16.05
CA VAL A 77 -20.29 13.77 -16.65
C VAL A 77 -19.92 14.78 -15.57
N LYS A 78 -20.75 14.87 -14.49
CA LYS A 78 -20.50 15.76 -13.35
C LYS A 78 -19.12 15.52 -12.74
N ARG A 79 -18.75 14.26 -12.50
CA ARG A 79 -17.45 13.88 -11.93
C ARG A 79 -16.29 14.27 -12.85
N GLU A 80 -16.34 13.95 -14.14
CA GLU A 80 -15.28 14.28 -15.10
C GLU A 80 -15.13 15.80 -15.27
N PHE A 81 -16.23 16.55 -15.22
CA PHE A 81 -16.18 18.00 -15.20
C PHE A 81 -15.39 18.52 -13.98
N TYR A 82 -15.74 18.08 -12.76
CA TYR A 82 -14.99 18.50 -11.58
C TYR A 82 -13.54 18.00 -11.58
N ARG A 83 -13.25 16.84 -12.14
CA ARG A 83 -11.90 16.25 -12.17
C ARG A 83 -10.85 17.15 -12.81
N THR A 84 -11.27 18.03 -13.74
CA THR A 84 -10.37 18.98 -14.42
C THR A 84 -10.00 20.19 -13.55
N PHE A 85 -10.86 20.57 -12.58
CA PHE A 85 -10.71 21.79 -11.80
C PHE A 85 -10.58 21.56 -10.29
N ASP A 86 -11.26 20.55 -9.77
CA ASP A 86 -11.37 20.30 -8.33
C ASP A 86 -11.50 18.80 -8.06
N LYS A 87 -10.38 18.16 -7.72
CA LYS A 87 -10.34 16.72 -7.44
C LYS A 87 -11.18 16.33 -6.22
N GLN A 88 -11.29 17.22 -5.22
CA GLN A 88 -12.08 16.99 -4.02
C GLN A 88 -13.56 16.91 -4.37
N LYS A 89 -14.09 17.87 -5.14
CA LYS A 89 -15.46 17.83 -5.64
C LYS A 89 -15.74 16.62 -6.55
N ALA A 90 -14.75 16.22 -7.36
CA ALA A 90 -14.91 15.01 -8.18
C ALA A 90 -15.09 13.75 -7.32
N ARG A 91 -14.42 13.66 -6.17
CA ARG A 91 -14.60 12.55 -5.20
C ARG A 91 -15.95 12.63 -4.49
N THR A 92 -16.42 13.83 -4.11
CA THR A 92 -17.77 14.03 -3.52
C THR A 92 -18.88 13.46 -4.43
N VAL A 93 -18.73 13.50 -5.76
CA VAL A 93 -19.69 12.88 -6.67
C VAL A 93 -19.73 11.35 -6.54
N ASN A 94 -18.62 10.70 -6.18
CA ASN A 94 -18.63 9.27 -5.89
C ASN A 94 -19.35 8.96 -4.58
N ASP A 95 -19.21 9.82 -3.55
CA ASP A 95 -19.94 9.68 -2.29
C ASP A 95 -21.44 9.89 -2.49
N GLU A 96 -21.82 10.88 -3.33
CA GLU A 96 -23.21 11.11 -3.74
C GLU A 96 -23.80 9.86 -4.42
N PHE A 97 -23.05 9.24 -5.33
CA PHE A 97 -23.46 7.98 -5.95
C PHE A 97 -23.63 6.86 -4.90
N ALA A 98 -22.65 6.68 -4.02
CA ALA A 98 -22.68 5.62 -3.02
C ALA A 98 -23.87 5.79 -2.05
N ALA A 99 -24.09 7.00 -1.54
CA ALA A 99 -25.20 7.30 -0.66
C ALA A 99 -26.58 7.14 -1.34
N SER A 100 -26.69 7.50 -2.63
CA SER A 100 -27.98 7.44 -3.33
C SER A 100 -28.34 6.05 -3.84
N PHE A 101 -27.39 5.19 -4.13
CA PHE A 101 -27.63 3.94 -4.85
C PHE A 101 -27.17 2.67 -4.12
N LEU A 102 -26.20 2.78 -3.20
CA LEU A 102 -25.61 1.61 -2.55
C LEU A 102 -25.97 1.48 -1.07
N LEU A 103 -26.55 2.52 -0.48
CA LEU A 103 -26.80 2.61 0.96
C LEU A 103 -27.75 1.52 1.46
N ASP A 104 -28.84 1.25 0.72
CA ASP A 104 -29.82 0.22 1.10
C ASP A 104 -29.18 -1.19 1.04
N HIS A 105 -28.33 -1.45 0.06
CA HIS A 105 -27.64 -2.73 -0.03
C HIS A 105 -26.64 -2.89 1.14
N LEU A 106 -25.93 -1.84 1.52
CA LEU A 106 -25.06 -1.86 2.69
C LEU A 106 -25.84 -2.10 3.98
N LYS A 107 -27.00 -1.47 4.13
CA LYS A 107 -27.91 -1.69 5.25
C LYS A 107 -28.37 -3.15 5.34
N ASP A 108 -28.78 -3.74 4.23
CA ASP A 108 -29.15 -5.16 4.14
C ASP A 108 -28.00 -6.09 4.55
N VAL A 109 -26.77 -5.79 4.13
CA VAL A 109 -25.59 -6.55 4.53
C VAL A 109 -25.37 -6.47 6.03
N LEU A 110 -25.50 -5.28 6.65
CA LEU A 110 -25.38 -5.12 8.11
C LEU A 110 -26.43 -5.95 8.85
N GLN A 111 -27.67 -5.95 8.38
CA GLN A 111 -28.75 -6.76 8.96
C GLN A 111 -28.52 -8.27 8.81
N THR A 112 -27.91 -8.69 7.69
CA THR A 112 -27.61 -10.10 7.42
C THR A 112 -26.44 -10.60 8.25
N VAL A 113 -25.36 -9.81 8.33
CA VAL A 113 -24.11 -10.18 9.01
C VAL A 113 -24.20 -9.99 10.51
N GLN A 114 -24.90 -8.96 11.01
CA GLN A 114 -24.98 -8.57 12.42
C GLN A 114 -23.59 -8.55 13.08
N PRO A 115 -22.66 -7.70 12.61
CA PRO A 115 -21.30 -7.69 13.12
C PRO A 115 -21.21 -7.09 14.52
N ASP A 116 -20.29 -7.60 15.35
CA ASP A 116 -19.92 -7.04 16.64
C ASP A 116 -19.04 -5.78 16.48
N VAL A 117 -18.30 -5.72 15.36
CA VAL A 117 -17.40 -4.61 15.02
C VAL A 117 -17.22 -4.54 13.49
N ILE A 118 -17.05 -3.33 12.98
CA ILE A 118 -16.77 -3.08 11.56
C ILE A 118 -15.36 -2.50 11.42
N VAL A 119 -14.56 -3.04 10.52
CA VAL A 119 -13.28 -2.46 10.10
C VAL A 119 -13.49 -1.82 8.73
N SER A 120 -13.44 -0.50 8.68
CA SER A 120 -13.61 0.29 7.47
C SER A 120 -12.24 0.63 6.87
N PHE A 121 -12.05 0.29 5.60
CA PHE A 121 -10.76 0.45 4.91
C PHE A 121 -10.56 1.86 4.32
N GLN A 122 -11.53 2.73 4.38
CA GLN A 122 -11.40 4.12 3.91
C GLN A 122 -12.43 5.06 4.55
N PRO A 123 -12.13 6.37 4.62
CA PRO A 123 -13.05 7.38 5.18
C PRO A 123 -14.42 7.41 4.51
N ALA A 124 -14.51 7.21 3.18
CA ALA A 124 -15.76 7.14 2.44
C ALA A 124 -16.68 6.02 2.94
N ALA A 125 -16.13 4.82 3.22
CA ALA A 125 -16.91 3.72 3.80
C ALA A 125 -17.36 4.04 5.22
N SER A 126 -16.50 4.65 6.03
CA SER A 126 -16.87 5.12 7.37
C SER A 126 -17.96 6.18 7.33
N LYS A 127 -17.93 7.08 6.34
CA LYS A 127 -19.01 8.07 6.14
C LYS A 127 -20.35 7.39 5.88
N MET A 128 -20.39 6.42 4.95
CA MET A 128 -21.64 5.68 4.69
C MET A 128 -22.17 4.98 5.94
N LEU A 129 -21.29 4.39 6.75
CA LEU A 129 -21.66 3.68 7.98
C LEU A 129 -22.08 4.63 9.10
N LEU A 130 -21.28 5.63 9.42
CA LEU A 130 -21.42 6.47 10.61
C LEU A 130 -22.23 7.75 10.40
N CYS A 131 -22.24 8.29 9.18
CA CYS A 131 -22.95 9.53 8.86
C CYS A 131 -24.25 9.27 8.11
N ASP A 132 -24.22 8.40 7.08
CA ASP A 132 -25.40 8.18 6.24
C ASP A 132 -26.34 7.12 6.86
N LEU A 133 -25.84 5.95 7.29
CA LEU A 133 -26.64 4.91 7.97
C LEU A 133 -26.78 5.13 9.48
N GLN A 134 -25.90 5.91 10.08
CA GLN A 134 -25.87 6.19 11.52
C GLN A 134 -25.86 4.90 12.37
N THR A 135 -25.08 3.90 11.93
CA THR A 135 -24.97 2.63 12.66
C THR A 135 -24.49 2.84 14.09
N LYS A 136 -24.97 2.00 15.00
CA LYS A 136 -24.49 1.96 16.40
C LYS A 136 -23.38 0.94 16.62
N ILE A 137 -23.11 0.12 15.59
CA ILE A 137 -22.01 -0.84 15.64
C ILE A 137 -20.69 -0.08 15.60
N PRO A 138 -19.73 -0.39 16.49
CA PRO A 138 -18.43 0.28 16.48
C PRO A 138 -17.69 0.13 15.15
N VAL A 139 -17.22 1.25 14.61
CA VAL A 139 -16.44 1.29 13.37
C VAL A 139 -15.01 1.69 13.68
N ILE A 140 -14.06 0.87 13.27
CA ILE A 140 -12.63 1.16 13.28
C ILE A 140 -12.27 1.63 11.88
N THR A 141 -11.84 2.87 11.72
CA THR A 141 -11.46 3.42 10.41
C THR A 141 -9.96 3.27 10.19
N MET A 142 -9.58 2.56 9.13
CA MET A 142 -8.19 2.39 8.72
C MET A 142 -7.71 3.52 7.81
N SER A 143 -6.45 3.87 7.95
CA SER A 143 -5.70 4.68 6.98
C SER A 143 -4.75 3.79 6.17
N HIS A 144 -4.76 3.95 4.85
CA HIS A 144 -3.84 3.26 3.94
C HIS A 144 -2.81 4.21 3.29
N GLY A 145 -2.83 5.47 3.69
CA GLY A 145 -1.92 6.53 3.27
C GLY A 145 -1.75 7.55 4.37
N ASP A 146 -1.06 8.64 4.06
CA ASP A 146 -0.92 9.76 4.99
C ASP A 146 -2.28 10.44 5.20
N PRO A 147 -2.79 10.53 6.45
CA PRO A 147 -4.05 11.21 6.73
C PRO A 147 -4.07 12.70 6.39
N GLU A 148 -2.92 13.34 6.18
CA GLU A 148 -2.83 14.72 5.68
C GLU A 148 -3.63 14.88 4.38
N ASP A 149 -3.62 13.85 3.53
CA ASP A 149 -4.40 13.82 2.29
C ASP A 149 -5.92 13.97 2.52
N TYR A 150 -6.45 13.55 3.67
CA TYR A 150 -7.88 13.65 3.98
C TYR A 150 -8.35 15.10 4.05
N PHE A 151 -7.47 16.00 4.44
CA PHE A 151 -7.80 17.43 4.60
C PHE A 151 -7.60 18.23 3.31
N HIS A 152 -6.82 17.70 2.36
CA HIS A 152 -6.46 18.40 1.12
C HIS A 152 -7.09 17.84 -0.14
N THR A 153 -7.29 16.52 -0.20
CA THR A 153 -7.70 15.85 -1.45
C THR A 153 -8.98 15.01 -1.34
N TYR A 154 -9.43 14.70 -0.11
CA TYR A 154 -10.66 13.93 0.12
C TYR A 154 -11.87 14.85 0.38
N PRO A 155 -13.11 14.37 0.17
CA PRO A 155 -14.31 15.12 0.50
C PRO A 155 -14.34 15.54 1.97
N LYS A 156 -14.66 16.80 2.22
CA LYS A 156 -14.77 17.31 3.61
C LYS A 156 -15.88 16.62 4.39
N GLU A 157 -16.88 16.11 3.68
CA GLU A 157 -18.01 15.36 4.21
C GLU A 157 -17.62 14.01 4.82
N GLU A 158 -16.41 13.51 4.53
CA GLU A 158 -15.86 12.29 5.13
C GLU A 158 -15.25 12.54 6.52
N ILE A 159 -14.81 13.76 6.82
CA ILE A 159 -14.12 14.12 8.07
C ILE A 159 -14.96 13.81 9.32
N PRO A 160 -16.27 14.13 9.39
CA PRO A 160 -17.08 13.80 10.56
C PRO A 160 -17.14 12.30 10.88
N ALA A 161 -16.91 11.43 9.90
CA ALA A 161 -16.85 9.99 10.13
C ALA A 161 -15.59 9.57 10.89
N LEU A 162 -14.47 10.27 10.70
CA LEU A 162 -13.25 10.03 11.49
C LEU A 162 -13.48 10.35 12.97
N GLU A 163 -14.16 11.47 13.27
CA GLU A 163 -14.50 11.87 14.65
C GLU A 163 -15.48 10.91 15.32
N LYS A 164 -16.42 10.34 14.54
CA LYS A 164 -17.42 9.37 15.03
C LYS A 164 -16.86 7.94 15.12
N SER A 165 -15.70 7.66 14.56
CA SER A 165 -15.09 6.34 14.62
C SER A 165 -14.76 5.95 16.05
N ALA A 166 -14.94 4.68 16.39
CA ALA A 166 -14.54 4.14 17.69
C ALA A 166 -13.04 4.36 17.94
N VAL A 167 -12.24 4.19 16.87
CA VAL A 167 -10.82 4.55 16.79
C VAL A 167 -10.41 4.66 15.32
N CYS A 168 -9.51 5.59 15.00
CA CYS A 168 -8.84 5.67 13.71
C CYS A 168 -7.48 4.97 13.79
N GLN A 169 -7.29 3.92 13.02
CA GLN A 169 -6.00 3.29 12.87
C GLN A 169 -5.18 4.05 11.81
N VAL A 170 -3.93 4.31 12.12
CA VAL A 170 -2.94 4.88 11.22
C VAL A 170 -1.72 3.98 11.14
N LEU A 171 -1.01 4.03 10.01
CA LEU A 171 0.09 3.09 9.74
C LEU A 171 1.39 3.45 10.47
N LEU A 172 1.63 4.71 10.75
CA LEU A 172 2.91 5.24 11.23
C LEU A 172 2.71 6.32 12.30
N PRO A 173 3.69 6.52 13.20
CA PRO A 173 3.64 7.59 14.21
C PRO A 173 3.49 9.00 13.63
N SER A 174 4.16 9.30 12.50
CA SER A 174 3.98 10.60 11.83
C SER A 174 2.55 10.80 11.34
N PHE A 175 1.91 9.74 10.86
CA PHE A 175 0.51 9.78 10.42
C PHE A 175 -0.47 10.01 11.56
N GLU A 176 -0.16 9.50 12.75
CA GLU A 176 -0.94 9.82 13.96
C GLU A 176 -0.85 11.31 14.27
N LYS A 177 0.34 11.88 14.18
CA LYS A 177 0.56 13.32 14.40
C LYS A 177 -0.23 14.13 13.39
N HIS A 178 -0.13 13.82 12.08
CA HIS A 178 -0.86 14.53 11.02
C HIS A 178 -2.38 14.50 11.25
N LEU A 179 -2.93 13.35 11.63
CA LEU A 179 -4.36 13.26 11.93
C LEU A 179 -4.75 14.11 13.14
N LYS A 180 -3.95 14.08 14.22
CA LYS A 180 -4.22 14.83 15.45
C LYS A 180 -3.99 16.34 15.31
N ASP A 181 -3.12 16.78 14.43
CA ASP A 181 -2.91 18.21 14.15
C ASP A 181 -4.22 18.84 13.61
N HIS A 182 -5.03 18.10 12.86
CA HIS A 182 -6.33 18.55 12.36
C HIS A 182 -7.51 18.17 13.27
N LEU A 183 -7.46 17.00 13.89
CA LEU A 183 -8.53 16.43 14.72
C LEU A 183 -7.98 16.00 16.09
N PRO A 184 -7.70 16.95 17.01
CA PRO A 184 -6.98 16.68 18.24
C PRO A 184 -7.71 15.71 19.19
N ASN A 185 -9.03 15.62 19.12
CA ASN A 185 -9.85 14.78 20.00
C ASN A 185 -10.12 13.38 19.43
N VAL A 186 -9.69 13.07 18.20
CA VAL A 186 -9.92 11.77 17.58
C VAL A 186 -9.11 10.70 18.32
N LYS A 187 -9.72 9.56 18.60
CA LYS A 187 -9.01 8.41 19.16
C LYS A 187 -8.20 7.76 18.05
N THR A 188 -6.93 7.54 18.30
CA THR A 188 -6.01 6.96 17.32
C THR A 188 -5.30 5.72 17.87
N VAL A 189 -4.84 4.87 16.97
CA VAL A 189 -3.93 3.78 17.26
C VAL A 189 -2.97 3.60 16.09
N VAL A 190 -1.68 3.44 16.39
CA VAL A 190 -0.67 3.17 15.38
C VAL A 190 -0.50 1.67 15.21
N ILE A 191 -0.93 1.13 14.08
CA ILE A 191 -0.74 -0.27 13.70
C ILE A 191 -0.29 -0.29 12.23
N GLY A 192 0.96 -0.66 11.98
CA GLY A 192 1.50 -0.79 10.62
C GLY A 192 0.94 -2.00 9.88
N ASN A 193 1.27 -2.12 8.60
CA ASN A 193 0.94 -3.32 7.85
C ASN A 193 1.85 -4.48 8.26
N ALA A 194 1.28 -5.69 8.27
CA ALA A 194 2.06 -6.90 8.49
C ALA A 194 3.03 -7.16 7.33
N ILE A 195 4.29 -7.35 7.68
CA ILE A 195 5.35 -7.68 6.73
C ILE A 195 5.73 -9.15 6.90
N PRO A 196 5.69 -9.96 5.83
CA PRO A 196 6.20 -11.33 5.85
C PRO A 196 7.63 -11.36 6.37
N GLN A 197 7.93 -12.31 7.26
CA GLN A 197 9.29 -12.53 7.75
C GLN A 197 9.81 -13.79 7.05
N TYR A 198 10.79 -13.60 6.16
CA TYR A 198 11.33 -14.72 5.38
C TYR A 198 12.42 -15.45 6.18
N ASP A 199 12.35 -16.79 6.20
CA ASP A 199 13.38 -17.64 6.80
C ASP A 199 14.66 -17.63 5.97
N VAL A 200 14.51 -17.60 4.64
CA VAL A 200 15.62 -17.39 3.71
C VAL A 200 16.02 -15.93 3.62
N GLN A 201 17.27 -15.67 3.25
CA GLN A 201 17.81 -14.31 3.07
C GLN A 201 18.57 -14.19 1.75
N ALA A 202 18.69 -12.96 1.28
CA ALA A 202 19.63 -12.64 0.23
C ALA A 202 21.07 -12.88 0.72
N ASP A 203 21.86 -13.61 -0.06
CA ASP A 203 23.27 -13.83 0.27
C ASP A 203 24.13 -12.65 -0.20
N LEU A 204 24.37 -11.73 0.73
CA LEU A 204 25.21 -10.56 0.53
C LEU A 204 26.71 -10.85 0.77
N SER A 205 27.03 -12.09 1.19
CA SER A 205 28.42 -12.51 1.43
C SER A 205 29.07 -13.22 0.24
N ALA A 206 28.26 -13.78 -0.65
CA ALA A 206 28.75 -14.46 -1.83
C ALA A 206 29.50 -13.51 -2.78
N GLN A 207 30.58 -14.00 -3.35
CA GLN A 207 31.18 -13.42 -4.56
C GLN A 207 30.31 -13.83 -5.74
N LYS A 208 29.86 -12.85 -6.51
CA LYS A 208 28.94 -13.04 -7.64
C LYS A 208 29.55 -12.46 -8.91
N ASP A 209 29.35 -13.12 -10.03
CA ASP A 209 29.67 -12.55 -11.34
C ASP A 209 28.85 -11.31 -11.63
N THR A 210 27.61 -11.27 -11.12
CA THR A 210 26.70 -10.16 -11.28
C THR A 210 25.95 -9.85 -9.99
N TYR A 211 25.99 -8.60 -9.57
CA TYR A 211 25.22 -8.05 -8.47
C TYR A 211 23.96 -7.34 -8.98
N LYS A 212 22.91 -7.26 -8.16
CA LYS A 212 21.61 -6.72 -8.58
C LYS A 212 21.11 -5.61 -7.67
N ILE A 213 20.75 -4.50 -8.27
CA ILE A 213 19.87 -3.49 -7.65
C ILE A 213 18.45 -3.84 -8.06
N LEU A 214 17.59 -4.10 -7.09
CA LEU A 214 16.19 -4.43 -7.33
C LEU A 214 15.28 -3.23 -7.04
N PHE A 215 14.29 -3.10 -7.89
CA PHE A 215 13.09 -2.32 -7.66
C PHE A 215 11.86 -3.24 -7.81
N VAL A 216 10.93 -3.19 -6.87
CA VAL A 216 9.67 -3.93 -6.95
C VAL A 216 8.51 -2.97 -6.69
N GLY A 217 7.64 -2.82 -7.68
CA GLY A 217 6.47 -1.93 -7.61
C GLY A 217 5.94 -1.57 -8.98
N ARG A 218 4.72 -1.04 -9.03
CA ARG A 218 4.13 -0.56 -10.29
C ARG A 218 5.05 0.46 -10.97
N LEU A 219 5.25 0.30 -12.26
CA LEU A 219 6.11 1.22 -13.03
C LEU A 219 5.33 2.52 -13.32
N SER A 220 5.22 3.40 -12.32
CA SER A 220 4.47 4.67 -12.39
C SER A 220 5.40 5.87 -12.36
N LYS A 221 5.13 6.86 -13.25
CA LYS A 221 6.01 8.02 -13.45
C LYS A 221 6.06 8.95 -12.24
N ASN A 222 4.89 9.28 -11.68
CA ASN A 222 4.76 10.30 -10.64
C ASN A 222 4.78 9.73 -9.22
N HIS A 223 4.62 8.41 -9.07
CA HIS A 223 4.53 7.77 -7.77
C HIS A 223 5.78 6.96 -7.44
N LYS A 224 6.05 5.89 -8.19
CA LYS A 224 7.18 4.98 -7.91
C LYS A 224 8.50 5.40 -8.58
N ARG A 225 8.44 6.20 -9.62
CA ARG A 225 9.55 6.90 -10.32
C ARG A 225 10.77 6.03 -10.69
N PRO A 226 10.60 4.81 -11.27
CA PRO A 226 11.73 3.95 -11.62
C PRO A 226 12.70 4.57 -12.62
N HIS A 227 12.28 5.58 -13.39
CA HIS A 227 13.17 6.34 -14.29
C HIS A 227 14.34 6.98 -13.53
N LEU A 228 14.15 7.46 -12.30
CA LEU A 228 15.22 8.06 -11.50
C LEU A 228 16.29 7.02 -11.13
N LEU A 229 15.90 5.76 -10.94
CA LEU A 229 16.86 4.69 -10.70
C LEU A 229 17.66 4.36 -11.97
N ILE A 230 17.03 4.35 -13.15
CA ILE A 230 17.71 4.14 -14.43
C ILE A 230 18.76 5.24 -14.64
N GLU A 231 18.38 6.51 -14.47
CA GLU A 231 19.28 7.64 -14.64
C GLU A 231 20.43 7.65 -13.60
N ALA A 232 20.15 7.33 -12.34
CA ALA A 232 21.17 7.21 -11.31
C ALA A 232 22.18 6.10 -11.62
N PHE A 233 21.67 4.93 -12.08
CA PHE A 233 22.53 3.82 -12.46
C PHE A 233 23.34 4.10 -13.73
N ALA A 234 22.80 4.86 -14.68
CA ALA A 234 23.56 5.28 -15.87
C ALA A 234 24.88 5.98 -15.52
N GLY A 235 24.86 6.81 -14.46
CA GLY A 235 26.07 7.45 -13.96
C GLY A 235 27.01 6.55 -13.15
N LEU A 236 26.69 5.26 -12.98
CA LEU A 236 27.48 4.27 -12.22
C LEU A 236 27.89 3.07 -13.07
N ALA A 237 27.27 2.87 -14.22
CA ALA A 237 27.40 1.64 -15.00
C ALA A 237 28.82 1.33 -15.43
N ASP A 238 29.62 2.34 -15.80
CA ASP A 238 31.00 2.18 -16.21
C ASP A 238 31.94 1.86 -15.03
N GLU A 239 31.68 2.47 -13.86
CA GLU A 239 32.46 2.21 -12.64
C GLU A 239 32.17 0.81 -12.06
N PHE A 240 30.95 0.29 -12.30
CA PHE A 240 30.48 -0.99 -11.74
C PHE A 240 30.05 -1.97 -12.84
N PRO A 241 30.96 -2.50 -13.64
CA PRO A 241 30.63 -3.35 -14.80
C PRO A 241 29.91 -4.66 -14.45
N ASN A 242 29.99 -5.11 -13.21
CA ASN A 242 29.35 -6.33 -12.69
C ASN A 242 28.04 -6.09 -11.95
N TRP A 243 27.39 -4.90 -12.09
CA TRP A 243 26.10 -4.60 -11.49
C TRP A 243 25.01 -4.45 -12.55
N ASN A 244 23.82 -4.93 -12.23
CA ASN A 244 22.63 -4.80 -13.04
C ASN A 244 21.47 -4.20 -12.24
N VAL A 245 20.46 -3.67 -12.94
CA VAL A 245 19.20 -3.20 -12.34
C VAL A 245 18.05 -4.03 -12.87
N GLU A 246 17.23 -4.55 -12.00
CA GLU A 246 15.99 -5.24 -12.37
C GLU A 246 14.77 -4.48 -11.82
N LEU A 247 13.87 -4.10 -12.73
CA LEU A 247 12.63 -3.37 -12.44
C LEU A 247 11.46 -4.33 -12.58
N TRP A 248 10.91 -4.74 -11.44
CA TRP A 248 9.81 -5.70 -11.35
C TRP A 248 8.49 -4.99 -11.05
N GLY A 249 7.47 -5.21 -11.87
CA GLY A 249 6.12 -4.70 -11.67
C GLY A 249 5.35 -4.47 -12.94
N ALA A 250 4.03 -4.30 -12.78
CA ALA A 250 3.15 -3.99 -13.89
C ALA A 250 3.39 -2.56 -14.41
N GLU A 251 3.21 -2.40 -15.71
CA GLU A 251 3.20 -1.08 -16.34
C GLU A 251 2.01 -0.24 -15.89
N ASP A 252 2.23 1.04 -15.65
CA ASP A 252 1.19 2.03 -15.35
C ASP A 252 0.96 2.94 -16.57
N GLY A 253 0.61 2.30 -17.68
CA GLY A 253 0.38 2.92 -18.97
C GLY A 253 1.51 2.72 -19.99
N LYS A 254 1.11 2.37 -21.21
CA LYS A 254 2.01 2.04 -22.34
C LYS A 254 2.99 3.16 -22.69
N ALA A 255 2.54 4.42 -22.58
CA ALA A 255 3.38 5.58 -22.90
C ALA A 255 4.59 5.69 -21.98
N TYR A 256 4.40 5.53 -20.67
CA TYR A 256 5.49 5.60 -19.71
C TYR A 256 6.40 4.37 -19.79
N TYR A 257 5.85 3.20 -20.04
CA TYR A 257 6.67 2.01 -20.27
C TYR A 257 7.62 2.18 -21.45
N LYS A 258 7.10 2.75 -22.57
CA LYS A 258 7.92 3.11 -23.74
C LYS A 258 8.99 4.17 -23.40
N GLU A 259 8.65 5.15 -22.56
CA GLU A 259 9.62 6.15 -22.07
C GLU A 259 10.78 5.49 -21.32
N LEU A 260 10.50 4.49 -20.45
CA LEU A 260 11.56 3.73 -19.75
C LEU A 260 12.45 2.96 -20.73
N GLN A 261 11.86 2.31 -21.76
CA GLN A 261 12.64 1.62 -22.79
C GLN A 261 13.55 2.58 -23.57
N LEU A 262 13.05 3.76 -23.92
CA LEU A 262 13.83 4.78 -24.61
C LEU A 262 14.95 5.33 -23.71
N LEU A 263 14.70 5.49 -22.42
CA LEU A 263 15.69 5.92 -21.45
C LEU A 263 16.84 4.92 -21.31
N ILE A 264 16.53 3.63 -21.22
CA ILE A 264 17.50 2.54 -21.18
C ILE A 264 18.37 2.57 -22.45
N LYS A 265 17.76 2.70 -23.62
CA LYS A 265 18.46 2.79 -24.89
C LYS A 265 19.33 4.06 -25.01
N LYS A 266 18.82 5.20 -24.57
CA LYS A 266 19.55 6.47 -24.57
C LYS A 266 20.88 6.38 -23.80
N HIS A 267 20.89 5.61 -22.72
CA HIS A 267 22.08 5.43 -21.88
C HIS A 267 22.89 4.15 -22.20
N HIS A 268 22.56 3.44 -23.28
CA HIS A 268 23.22 2.19 -23.71
C HIS A 268 23.24 1.09 -22.61
N LEU A 269 22.10 0.95 -21.90
CA LEU A 269 21.95 0.06 -20.74
C LEU A 269 21.11 -1.19 -21.04
N GLU A 270 20.89 -1.56 -22.33
CA GLU A 270 20.01 -2.66 -22.74
C GLU A 270 20.40 -4.01 -22.16
N ASN A 271 21.70 -4.21 -21.87
CA ASN A 271 22.23 -5.43 -21.27
C ASN A 271 22.46 -5.31 -19.74
N ARG A 272 22.04 -4.22 -19.12
CA ARG A 272 22.30 -3.89 -17.72
C ARG A 272 21.06 -3.51 -16.91
N VAL A 273 20.04 -3.01 -17.56
CA VAL A 273 18.76 -2.61 -16.95
C VAL A 273 17.63 -3.38 -17.58
N PHE A 274 16.88 -4.13 -16.78
CA PHE A 274 15.87 -5.07 -17.25
C PHE A 274 14.48 -4.71 -16.71
N LEU A 275 13.50 -4.49 -17.61
CA LEU A 275 12.08 -4.39 -17.29
C LEU A 275 11.50 -5.80 -17.25
N LYS A 276 11.28 -6.35 -16.06
CA LYS A 276 10.96 -7.78 -15.85
C LYS A 276 9.47 -8.09 -15.88
N GLY A 277 8.61 -7.06 -15.82
CA GLY A 277 7.16 -7.26 -15.67
C GLY A 277 6.74 -7.67 -14.26
N PRO A 278 5.45 -7.99 -14.05
CA PRO A 278 4.93 -8.43 -12.77
C PRO A 278 5.42 -9.83 -12.38
N THR A 279 5.47 -10.11 -11.08
CA THR A 279 5.79 -11.44 -10.55
C THR A 279 4.79 -11.83 -9.45
N ASN A 280 4.50 -13.13 -9.38
CA ASN A 280 3.74 -13.73 -8.27
C ASN A 280 4.67 -14.31 -7.19
N ASP A 281 5.98 -14.32 -7.43
CA ASP A 281 6.99 -14.83 -6.51
C ASP A 281 8.00 -13.73 -6.14
N VAL A 282 7.52 -12.76 -5.37
CA VAL A 282 8.33 -11.67 -4.85
C VAL A 282 9.49 -12.17 -3.96
N PRO A 283 9.32 -13.19 -3.09
CA PRO A 283 10.41 -13.71 -2.27
C PRO A 283 11.62 -14.18 -3.09
N SER A 284 11.40 -14.97 -4.13
CA SER A 284 12.50 -15.47 -4.98
C SER A 284 13.22 -14.35 -5.76
N VAL A 285 12.48 -13.29 -6.13
CA VAL A 285 13.09 -12.10 -6.73
C VAL A 285 13.98 -11.38 -5.73
N LEU A 286 13.46 -11.11 -4.52
CA LEU A 286 14.20 -10.38 -3.49
C LEU A 286 15.43 -11.14 -3.01
N GLN A 287 15.37 -12.48 -2.94
CA GLN A 287 16.49 -13.34 -2.53
C GLN A 287 17.71 -13.19 -3.45
N GLN A 288 17.52 -12.87 -4.72
CA GLN A 288 18.58 -12.69 -5.70
C GLN A 288 19.21 -11.28 -5.68
N GLY A 289 18.64 -10.35 -4.92
CA GLY A 289 19.09 -8.97 -4.86
C GLY A 289 20.31 -8.74 -3.98
N ASP A 290 20.93 -7.58 -4.16
CA ASP A 290 22.03 -7.09 -3.33
C ASP A 290 21.73 -5.71 -2.72
N ILE A 291 20.92 -4.91 -3.39
CA ILE A 291 20.42 -3.60 -2.93
C ILE A 291 18.95 -3.47 -3.37
N PHE A 292 18.12 -2.89 -2.53
CA PHE A 292 16.77 -2.50 -2.89
C PHE A 292 16.68 -0.98 -3.05
N ALA A 293 16.32 -0.49 -4.23
CA ALA A 293 16.16 0.93 -4.51
C ALA A 293 14.68 1.29 -4.62
N PHE A 294 14.25 2.28 -3.86
CA PHE A 294 12.85 2.66 -3.75
C PHE A 294 12.65 4.18 -3.91
N PRO A 295 12.80 4.72 -5.15
CA PRO A 295 12.75 6.16 -5.42
C PRO A 295 11.34 6.72 -5.47
N SER A 296 10.42 6.19 -4.65
CA SER A 296 9.03 6.63 -4.57
C SER A 296 8.92 8.07 -4.09
N ALA A 297 7.94 8.81 -4.65
CA ALA A 297 7.59 10.15 -4.19
C ALA A 297 6.72 10.09 -2.92
N TYR A 298 5.89 9.06 -2.81
CA TYR A 298 4.90 8.88 -1.76
C TYR A 298 4.66 7.40 -1.52
N GLU A 299 4.47 7.03 -0.27
CA GLU A 299 4.06 5.68 0.15
C GLU A 299 3.12 5.75 1.34
N GLY A 300 2.09 4.88 1.34
CA GLY A 300 1.27 4.72 2.52
C GLY A 300 2.00 3.95 3.63
N PHE A 301 2.74 2.89 3.25
CA PHE A 301 3.55 2.10 4.18
C PHE A 301 4.84 1.57 3.55
N GLY A 302 4.84 1.30 2.23
CA GLY A 302 6.00 0.74 1.55
C GLY A 302 6.14 -0.77 1.76
N LEU A 303 5.07 -1.55 1.49
CA LEU A 303 5.08 -3.01 1.65
C LEU A 303 6.27 -3.68 0.96
N ALA A 304 6.57 -3.31 -0.29
CA ALA A 304 7.70 -3.88 -1.04
C ALA A 304 9.06 -3.55 -0.39
N LEU A 305 9.19 -2.36 0.19
CA LEU A 305 10.37 -1.98 0.97
C LEU A 305 10.49 -2.86 2.23
N GLY A 306 9.39 -3.05 2.97
CA GLY A 306 9.37 -3.91 4.13
C GLY A 306 9.71 -5.37 3.79
N GLU A 307 9.17 -5.90 2.70
CA GLU A 307 9.49 -7.24 2.19
C GLU A 307 10.98 -7.38 1.82
N ALA A 308 11.56 -6.39 1.14
CA ALA A 308 12.98 -6.37 0.83
C ALA A 308 13.85 -6.32 2.10
N MET A 309 13.46 -5.51 3.08
CA MET A 309 14.15 -5.45 4.38
C MET A 309 14.07 -6.78 5.13
N SER A 310 12.93 -7.48 5.08
CA SER A 310 12.78 -8.79 5.73
C SER A 310 13.61 -9.89 5.05
N MET A 311 13.91 -9.73 3.76
CA MET A 311 14.85 -10.57 3.02
C MET A 311 16.33 -10.25 3.35
N GLY A 312 16.58 -9.19 4.12
CA GLY A 312 17.93 -8.74 4.50
C GLY A 312 18.59 -7.84 3.46
N LEU A 313 17.85 -7.20 2.58
CA LEU A 313 18.41 -6.24 1.62
C LEU A 313 18.59 -4.86 2.25
N PRO A 314 19.76 -4.22 2.08
CA PRO A 314 19.91 -2.80 2.37
C PRO A 314 19.09 -1.98 1.39
N ALA A 315 18.46 -0.92 1.88
CA ALA A 315 17.55 -0.12 1.07
C ALA A 315 18.06 1.30 0.83
N VAL A 316 17.69 1.88 -0.32
CA VAL A 316 17.90 3.31 -0.61
C VAL A 316 16.56 3.93 -0.99
N GLY A 317 16.25 5.07 -0.37
CA GLY A 317 15.01 5.81 -0.64
C GLY A 317 15.14 7.31 -0.35
N TYR A 318 14.09 8.06 -0.59
CA TYR A 318 14.10 9.51 -0.41
C TYR A 318 13.61 9.92 0.98
N LYS A 319 14.29 10.92 1.58
CA LYS A 319 13.91 11.51 2.88
C LYS A 319 12.52 12.15 2.85
N SER A 320 12.13 12.70 1.70
CA SER A 320 10.83 13.35 1.50
C SER A 320 9.67 12.38 1.40
N CYS A 321 9.93 11.07 1.17
CA CYS A 321 8.88 10.08 0.99
C CYS A 321 8.37 9.59 2.34
N SER A 322 7.10 9.88 2.64
CA SER A 322 6.40 9.34 3.80
C SER A 322 6.52 7.83 3.85
N ALA A 323 6.54 7.23 5.02
CA ALA A 323 6.77 5.82 5.29
C ALA A 323 8.20 5.34 4.97
N VAL A 324 8.79 5.68 3.83
CA VAL A 324 10.17 5.30 3.49
C VAL A 324 11.15 5.86 4.52
N ASN A 325 10.98 7.13 4.89
CA ASN A 325 11.81 7.83 5.87
C ASN A 325 11.60 7.34 7.33
N GLU A 326 10.56 6.56 7.60
CA GLU A 326 10.36 5.91 8.89
C GLU A 326 10.84 4.45 8.93
N LEU A 327 10.78 3.74 7.80
CA LEU A 327 11.27 2.38 7.68
C LEU A 327 12.79 2.33 7.52
N ILE A 328 13.36 3.23 6.70
CA ILE A 328 14.81 3.36 6.56
C ILE A 328 15.33 4.26 7.70
N LYS A 329 16.27 3.75 8.46
CA LYS A 329 17.10 4.51 9.39
C LYS A 329 18.42 4.79 8.71
N ASP A 330 18.66 6.06 8.38
CA ASP A 330 19.80 6.49 7.58
C ASP A 330 21.13 6.05 8.17
N GLY A 331 21.96 5.37 7.37
CA GLY A 331 23.26 4.81 7.77
C GLY A 331 23.18 3.56 8.67
N GLU A 332 21.98 3.14 9.11
CA GLU A 332 21.80 1.98 9.98
C GLU A 332 21.32 0.74 9.20
N ASN A 333 20.23 0.84 8.42
CA ASN A 333 19.64 -0.25 7.64
C ASN A 333 19.51 0.06 6.15
N GLY A 334 20.01 1.20 5.72
CA GLY A 334 19.95 1.71 4.37
C GLY A 334 20.40 3.16 4.32
N TYR A 335 20.12 3.84 3.23
CA TYR A 335 20.38 5.28 3.10
C TYR A 335 19.13 6.04 2.67
N LEU A 336 18.92 7.18 3.32
CA LEU A 336 17.98 8.20 2.91
C LEU A 336 18.74 9.33 2.19
N CYS A 337 18.33 9.65 0.98
CA CYS A 337 18.91 10.75 0.21
C CYS A 337 17.86 11.82 -0.10
N ASP A 338 18.31 13.00 -0.53
CA ASP A 338 17.44 14.03 -1.05
C ASP A 338 16.86 13.61 -2.40
N ASP A 339 15.73 14.21 -2.81
CA ASP A 339 15.10 13.89 -4.08
C ASP A 339 16.02 14.19 -5.27
N GLY A 340 16.01 13.31 -6.25
CA GLY A 340 16.71 13.51 -7.50
C GLY A 340 17.70 12.38 -7.84
N VAL A 341 18.23 12.48 -9.05
CA VAL A 341 19.10 11.45 -9.63
C VAL A 341 20.47 11.42 -8.94
N GLU A 342 21.10 12.57 -8.75
CA GLU A 342 22.46 12.63 -8.20
C GLU A 342 22.54 12.18 -6.72
N PRO A 343 21.64 12.60 -5.80
CA PRO A 343 21.64 12.06 -4.45
C PRO A 343 21.41 10.55 -4.40
N LEU A 344 20.49 10.03 -5.24
CA LEU A 344 20.25 8.59 -5.35
C LEU A 344 21.50 7.83 -5.85
N LYS A 345 22.17 8.35 -6.86
CA LYS A 345 23.43 7.81 -7.39
C LYS A 345 24.50 7.69 -6.28
N ILE A 346 24.72 8.77 -5.53
CA ILE A 346 25.71 8.80 -4.44
C ILE A 346 25.38 7.77 -3.36
N ALA A 347 24.11 7.64 -2.97
CA ALA A 347 23.68 6.67 -1.96
C ALA A 347 23.89 5.22 -2.45
N LEU A 348 23.53 4.91 -3.69
CA LEU A 348 23.76 3.60 -4.31
C LEU A 348 25.26 3.29 -4.39
N GLN A 349 26.09 4.23 -4.86
CA GLN A 349 27.52 4.08 -4.99
C GLN A 349 28.20 3.65 -3.67
N LYS A 350 27.80 4.27 -2.54
CA LYS A 350 28.34 3.91 -1.22
C LYS A 350 28.14 2.43 -0.88
N ILE A 351 26.93 1.91 -1.19
CA ILE A 351 26.58 0.52 -0.88
C ILE A 351 27.22 -0.42 -1.91
N MET A 352 27.27 -0.05 -3.19
CA MET A 352 27.88 -0.85 -4.26
C MET A 352 29.38 -1.09 -4.04
N LYS A 353 30.11 -0.08 -3.58
CA LYS A 353 31.55 -0.15 -3.32
C LYS A 353 31.96 -1.05 -2.15
N ASN A 354 31.07 -1.28 -1.18
CA ASN A 354 31.46 -1.88 0.09
C ASN A 354 30.54 -3.05 0.49
N GLN A 355 31.03 -4.26 0.25
CA GLN A 355 30.32 -5.49 0.59
C GLN A 355 30.04 -5.61 2.10
N ASN A 356 31.00 -5.26 2.95
CA ASN A 356 30.81 -5.34 4.41
C ASN A 356 29.72 -4.37 4.88
N LEU A 357 29.64 -3.18 4.27
CA LEU A 357 28.58 -2.23 4.50
C LEU A 357 27.22 -2.81 4.06
N ARG A 358 27.14 -3.41 2.86
CA ARG A 358 25.90 -4.09 2.40
C ARG A 358 25.42 -5.12 3.41
N LYS A 359 26.31 -6.00 3.86
CA LYS A 359 26.01 -7.04 4.86
C LYS A 359 25.50 -6.45 6.16
N LYS A 360 26.17 -5.43 6.70
CA LYS A 360 25.77 -4.75 7.94
C LYS A 360 24.40 -4.11 7.81
N LEU A 361 24.18 -3.33 6.75
CA LEU A 361 22.90 -2.65 6.53
C LEU A 361 21.76 -3.65 6.31
N GLY A 362 21.99 -4.70 5.53
CA GLY A 362 21.00 -5.75 5.27
C GLY A 362 20.61 -6.52 6.53
N TRP A 363 21.59 -6.88 7.37
CA TRP A 363 21.31 -7.52 8.66
C TRP A 363 20.46 -6.63 9.58
N ASN A 364 20.81 -5.36 9.66
CA ASN A 364 20.04 -4.37 10.43
C ASN A 364 18.63 -4.16 9.86
N ALA A 365 18.48 -4.15 8.53
CA ALA A 365 17.19 -4.04 7.86
C ALA A 365 16.24 -5.15 8.32
N LYS A 366 16.70 -6.40 8.30
CA LYS A 366 15.94 -7.55 8.80
C LYS A 366 15.57 -7.42 10.28
N LYS A 367 16.49 -6.94 11.10
CA LYS A 367 16.25 -6.75 12.54
C LYS A 367 15.18 -5.69 12.81
N ILE A 368 15.30 -4.54 12.13
CA ILE A 368 14.39 -3.38 12.35
C ILE A 368 12.97 -3.70 11.88
N ILE A 369 12.81 -4.41 10.76
CA ILE A 369 11.49 -4.69 10.19
C ILE A 369 10.69 -5.74 11.00
N ARG A 370 11.31 -6.49 11.90
CA ARG A 370 10.65 -7.50 12.75
C ARG A 370 9.50 -6.95 13.59
N LYS A 371 9.54 -5.66 13.94
CA LYS A 371 8.44 -5.00 14.67
C LYS A 371 7.12 -4.99 13.88
N TYR A 372 7.18 -5.21 12.57
CA TYR A 372 6.02 -5.32 11.68
C TYR A 372 5.73 -6.77 11.27
N SER A 373 6.26 -7.75 12.01
CA SER A 373 5.97 -9.17 11.75
C SER A 373 4.46 -9.44 11.84
N SER A 374 3.96 -10.38 11.03
CA SER A 374 2.56 -10.77 11.03
C SER A 374 2.07 -11.10 12.44
N PHE A 375 2.87 -11.85 13.22
CA PHE A 375 2.51 -12.18 14.61
C PHE A 375 2.23 -10.95 15.46
N LEU A 376 3.13 -9.94 15.46
CA LEU A 376 2.97 -8.74 16.28
C LEU A 376 1.81 -7.86 15.79
N ILE A 377 1.72 -7.61 14.51
CA ILE A 377 0.69 -6.76 13.92
C ILE A 377 -0.71 -7.34 14.14
N TRP A 378 -0.90 -8.63 13.88
CA TRP A 378 -2.22 -9.24 14.04
C TRP A 378 -2.63 -9.39 15.51
N ASN A 379 -1.68 -9.54 16.45
CA ASN A 379 -1.97 -9.47 17.88
C ASN A 379 -2.43 -8.06 18.30
N MET A 380 -1.84 -6.99 17.73
CA MET A 380 -2.31 -5.63 17.97
C MET A 380 -3.73 -5.43 17.43
N TRP A 381 -4.01 -5.90 16.23
CA TRP A 381 -5.35 -5.84 15.64
C TRP A 381 -6.38 -6.59 16.48
N GLU A 382 -6.11 -7.82 16.87
CA GLU A 382 -7.03 -8.60 17.69
C GLU A 382 -7.32 -7.93 19.05
N LYS A 383 -6.30 -7.33 19.67
CA LYS A 383 -6.49 -6.55 20.91
C LYS A 383 -7.43 -5.36 20.72
N ILE A 384 -7.27 -4.63 19.61
CA ILE A 384 -8.13 -3.48 19.31
C ILE A 384 -9.55 -3.92 18.97
N LEU A 385 -9.72 -4.97 18.18
CA LEU A 385 -11.02 -5.54 17.88
C LEU A 385 -11.77 -5.95 19.15
N LYS A 386 -11.11 -6.70 20.06
CA LYS A 386 -11.69 -7.08 21.37
C LYS A 386 -12.04 -5.91 22.26
N ARG A 387 -11.29 -4.81 22.17
CA ARG A 387 -11.56 -3.60 22.96
C ARG A 387 -12.80 -2.84 22.50
N TYR A 388 -13.09 -2.85 21.20
CA TYR A 388 -14.15 -2.05 20.59
C TYR A 388 -15.33 -2.88 20.08
N SER A 389 -15.31 -4.22 20.17
CA SER A 389 -16.49 -5.05 19.87
C SER A 389 -17.55 -4.91 20.94
N ILE A 390 -18.81 -5.06 20.53
CA ILE A 390 -19.98 -5.09 21.42
C ILE A 390 -20.06 -6.43 22.14
#